data_94cff78c8a51b6a18282d437e77a54d3
#
_entry.id   94cff78c8a51b6a18282d437e77a54d3
#
_cell.length_a   1.000
_cell.length_b   1.000
_cell.length_c   1.000
_cell.angle_alpha   90.00
_cell.angle_beta   90.00
_cell.angle_gamma   90.00
#
_symmetry.space_group_name_H-M   'P 1'
#
loop_
_entity.id
_entity.type
_entity.pdbx_description
1 polymer ?
#
loop_
_entity_poly.entity_id
_entity_poly.type
_entity_poly.pdbx_seq_one_letter_code
_entity_poly.pdbx_strand_id
1 'polypeptide(L)'
;MNCACVDIGTNTTRLLVAERDDGRLREVVAVRRFLRLVPDAGGQIPPDAVAALAAIVAAHARMAQQYGVSDVHVVGTAAIRAASNRDELCAAVHSACGIPVEILSGEQEAELAFTGALATLATPPAGAIGVIDVGGGSCELVTGTVADGVTWWRSMPIGSGTLAARHLRSDPPELAELAEARAEIDVALEGVDPPATELVLAVGGSATTLAAAGGGELEPASIARILAVLLAEPAAEAAKRLGLHVERVRLLPAGLLALEAAWGAFGQAPLQVARGGLREGVVMRAFGGRS
;
A
#
# COMPACT_ATOMS: atom_id res chain seq x y z
N MET A 1 4.79 24.72 -4.90
CA MET A 1 5.00 23.98 -6.16
C MET A 1 4.33 22.63 -5.99
N ASN A 2 3.50 22.18 -6.96
CA ASN A 2 2.77 20.93 -6.87
C ASN A 2 3.52 19.82 -7.60
N CYS A 3 3.49 18.62 -7.06
CA CYS A 3 3.97 17.38 -7.67
C CYS A 3 2.87 16.31 -7.57
N ALA A 4 2.84 15.36 -8.48
CA ALA A 4 1.89 14.26 -8.44
C ALA A 4 2.55 12.90 -8.59
N CYS A 5 1.98 11.94 -7.87
CA CYS A 5 2.29 10.52 -8.01
C CYS A 5 1.02 9.75 -8.41
N VAL A 6 1.12 8.94 -9.46
CA VAL A 6 0.15 7.91 -9.80
C VAL A 6 0.77 6.56 -9.47
N ASP A 7 0.24 5.89 -8.45
CA ASP A 7 0.67 4.57 -7.98
C ASP A 7 -0.22 3.48 -8.58
N ILE A 8 0.37 2.56 -9.32
CA ILE A 8 -0.28 1.39 -9.91
C ILE A 8 -0.03 0.18 -9.02
N GLY A 9 -0.98 -0.07 -8.11
CA GLY A 9 -0.95 -1.24 -7.24
C GLY A 9 -1.78 -2.41 -7.77
N THR A 10 -1.73 -3.54 -7.09
CA THR A 10 -2.44 -4.79 -7.45
C THR A 10 -3.96 -4.64 -7.49
N ASN A 11 -4.54 -3.87 -6.58
CA ASN A 11 -6.00 -3.76 -6.45
C ASN A 11 -6.54 -2.36 -6.74
N THR A 12 -5.65 -1.37 -6.78
CA THR A 12 -6.05 0.04 -6.91
C THR A 12 -5.00 0.83 -7.65
N THR A 13 -5.45 1.77 -8.49
CA THR A 13 -4.62 2.86 -8.99
C THR A 13 -4.96 4.13 -8.23
N ARG A 14 -3.94 4.83 -7.73
CA ARG A 14 -4.12 5.97 -6.83
C ARG A 14 -3.37 7.19 -7.37
N LEU A 15 -4.03 8.34 -7.35
CA LEU A 15 -3.40 9.65 -7.57
C LEU A 15 -3.20 10.33 -6.22
N LEU A 16 -2.03 10.92 -6.03
CA LEU A 16 -1.76 11.93 -5.03
C LEU A 16 -1.24 13.17 -5.75
N VAL A 17 -1.86 14.32 -5.50
CA VAL A 17 -1.28 15.62 -5.78
C VAL A 17 -0.95 16.27 -4.45
N ALA A 18 0.29 16.68 -4.28
CA ALA A 18 0.72 17.32 -3.06
C ALA A 18 1.65 18.50 -3.34
N GLU A 19 1.74 19.41 -2.40
CA GLU A 19 2.67 20.51 -2.40
C GLU A 19 3.61 20.45 -1.19
N ARG A 20 4.76 21.05 -1.32
CA ARG A 20 5.68 21.26 -0.20
C ARG A 20 5.46 22.66 0.36
N ASP A 21 5.08 22.73 1.64
CA ASP A 21 4.84 23.96 2.39
C ASP A 21 5.65 23.90 3.69
N ASP A 22 6.58 24.84 3.88
CA ASP A 22 7.51 24.91 5.03
C ASP A 22 8.20 23.58 5.38
N GLY A 23 8.64 22.84 4.34
CA GLY A 23 9.30 21.54 4.50
C GLY A 23 8.35 20.36 4.74
N ARG A 24 7.06 20.61 4.92
CA ARG A 24 6.03 19.57 5.12
C ARG A 24 5.27 19.27 3.83
N LEU A 25 4.81 18.03 3.72
CA LEU A 25 3.96 17.62 2.62
C LEU A 25 2.50 17.96 2.95
N ARG A 26 1.84 18.70 2.07
CA ARG A 26 0.41 19.00 2.15
C ARG A 26 -0.31 18.32 0.98
N GLU A 27 -1.24 17.42 1.29
CA GLU A 27 -2.12 16.81 0.30
C GLU A 27 -3.06 17.87 -0.30
N VAL A 28 -3.08 17.99 -1.62
CA VAL A 28 -4.00 18.84 -2.37
C VAL A 28 -5.20 18.03 -2.84
N VAL A 29 -4.96 16.86 -3.40
CA VAL A 29 -6.01 15.89 -3.77
C VAL A 29 -5.46 14.47 -3.75
N ALA A 30 -6.28 13.54 -3.28
CA ALA A 30 -6.04 12.11 -3.38
C ALA A 30 -7.25 11.40 -4.00
N VAL A 31 -7.01 10.59 -5.02
CA VAL A 31 -8.05 9.83 -5.72
C VAL A 31 -7.67 8.37 -5.80
N ARG A 32 -8.65 7.48 -5.63
CA ARG A 32 -8.50 6.04 -5.77
C ARG A 32 -9.45 5.50 -6.80
N ARG A 33 -8.96 4.57 -7.64
CA ARG A 33 -9.78 3.74 -8.53
C ARG A 33 -9.49 2.28 -8.24
N PHE A 34 -10.52 1.48 -8.06
CA PHE A 34 -10.39 0.04 -7.92
C PHE A 34 -10.25 -0.57 -9.32
N LEU A 35 -9.16 -1.27 -9.52
CA LEU A 35 -8.87 -2.11 -10.68
C LEU A 35 -7.94 -3.21 -10.20
N ARG A 36 -8.42 -4.45 -10.25
CA ARG A 36 -7.60 -5.61 -9.87
C ARG A 36 -6.76 -6.05 -11.07
N LEU A 37 -5.45 -6.02 -10.90
CA LEU A 37 -4.49 -6.53 -11.87
C LEU A 37 -4.14 -7.96 -11.47
N VAL A 38 -5.00 -8.91 -11.90
CA VAL A 38 -4.83 -10.33 -11.61
C VAL A 38 -4.26 -11.00 -12.86
N PRO A 39 -3.04 -11.56 -12.79
CA PRO A 39 -2.49 -12.31 -13.90
C PRO A 39 -3.30 -13.57 -14.17
N ASP A 40 -3.37 -13.98 -15.44
CA ASP A 40 -3.86 -15.28 -15.85
C ASP A 40 -2.87 -16.42 -15.51
N ALA A 41 -3.16 -17.64 -15.92
CA ALA A 41 -2.30 -18.80 -15.69
C ALA A 41 -0.90 -18.67 -16.34
N GLY A 42 -0.73 -17.80 -17.35
CA GLY A 42 0.54 -17.48 -18.00
C GLY A 42 1.29 -16.31 -17.36
N GLY A 43 0.74 -15.73 -16.28
CA GLY A 43 1.31 -14.56 -15.62
C GLY A 43 1.04 -13.23 -16.35
N GLN A 44 0.13 -13.23 -17.34
CA GLN A 44 -0.21 -12.05 -18.12
C GLN A 44 -1.40 -11.31 -17.51
N ILE A 45 -1.31 -9.99 -17.47
CA ILE A 45 -2.47 -9.14 -17.18
C ILE A 45 -3.36 -9.11 -18.43
N PRO A 46 -4.67 -9.46 -18.33
CA PRO A 46 -5.57 -9.51 -19.49
C PRO A 46 -5.64 -8.18 -20.25
N PRO A 47 -5.81 -8.20 -21.59
CA PRO A 47 -5.79 -7.00 -22.42
C PRO A 47 -6.85 -5.95 -22.05
N ASP A 48 -8.03 -6.38 -21.60
CA ASP A 48 -9.09 -5.49 -21.11
C ASP A 48 -8.68 -4.76 -19.83
N ALA A 49 -7.99 -5.45 -18.92
CA ALA A 49 -7.43 -4.84 -17.70
C ALA A 49 -6.28 -3.88 -18.04
N VAL A 50 -5.43 -4.21 -19.03
CA VAL A 50 -4.38 -3.29 -19.53
C VAL A 50 -5.01 -2.03 -20.10
N ALA A 51 -6.05 -2.15 -20.95
CA ALA A 51 -6.76 -0.99 -21.53
C ALA A 51 -7.45 -0.14 -20.45
N ALA A 52 -8.09 -0.78 -19.46
CA ALA A 52 -8.72 -0.09 -18.33
C ALA A 52 -7.69 0.66 -17.49
N LEU A 53 -6.53 0.04 -17.20
CA LEU A 53 -5.43 0.68 -16.48
C LEU A 53 -4.93 1.92 -17.21
N ALA A 54 -4.63 1.81 -18.50
CA ALA A 54 -4.16 2.93 -19.32
C ALA A 54 -5.14 4.11 -19.29
N ALA A 55 -6.45 3.83 -19.40
CA ALA A 55 -7.50 4.84 -19.31
C ALA A 55 -7.56 5.53 -17.93
N ILE A 56 -7.41 4.75 -16.83
CA ILE A 56 -7.40 5.27 -15.46
C ILE A 56 -6.17 6.16 -15.24
N VAL A 57 -4.98 5.70 -15.63
CA VAL A 57 -3.74 6.48 -15.45
C VAL A 57 -3.80 7.78 -16.26
N ALA A 58 -4.29 7.74 -17.50
CA ALA A 58 -4.49 8.93 -18.31
C ALA A 58 -5.50 9.92 -17.67
N ALA A 59 -6.57 9.41 -17.05
CA ALA A 59 -7.52 10.25 -16.32
C ALA A 59 -6.88 10.89 -15.08
N HIS A 60 -6.05 10.15 -14.34
CA HIS A 60 -5.30 10.68 -13.20
C HIS A 60 -4.28 11.74 -13.62
N ALA A 61 -3.53 11.51 -14.71
CA ALA A 61 -2.57 12.49 -15.25
C ALA A 61 -3.27 13.79 -15.66
N ARG A 62 -4.39 13.70 -16.39
CA ARG A 62 -5.20 14.90 -16.72
C ARG A 62 -5.72 15.63 -15.48
N MET A 63 -6.15 14.89 -14.48
CA MET A 63 -6.59 15.49 -13.21
C MET A 63 -5.44 16.22 -12.52
N ALA A 64 -4.25 15.65 -12.44
CA ALA A 64 -3.07 16.31 -11.87
C ALA A 64 -2.77 17.63 -12.60
N GLN A 65 -2.87 17.65 -13.94
CA GLN A 65 -2.68 18.87 -14.73
C GLN A 65 -3.71 19.97 -14.38
N GLN A 66 -4.96 19.62 -14.05
CA GLN A 66 -5.98 20.59 -13.62
C GLN A 66 -5.61 21.28 -12.29
N TYR A 67 -4.77 20.64 -11.47
CA TYR A 67 -4.19 21.23 -10.25
C TYR A 67 -2.85 21.93 -10.49
N GLY A 68 -2.51 22.23 -11.75
CA GLY A 68 -1.30 22.95 -12.12
C GLY A 68 -0.02 22.13 -11.99
N VAL A 69 -0.11 20.80 -11.96
CA VAL A 69 1.05 19.92 -11.89
C VAL A 69 1.61 19.68 -13.29
N SER A 70 2.89 19.99 -13.49
CA SER A 70 3.64 19.64 -14.71
C SER A 70 4.48 18.37 -14.54
N ASP A 71 4.79 17.99 -13.30
CA ASP A 71 5.65 16.87 -12.97
C ASP A 71 4.83 15.74 -12.33
N VAL A 72 4.41 14.80 -13.17
CA VAL A 72 3.62 13.64 -12.77
C VAL A 72 4.49 12.40 -12.86
N HIS A 73 4.67 11.72 -11.75
CA HIS A 73 5.38 10.45 -11.64
C HIS A 73 4.39 9.29 -11.67
N VAL A 74 4.56 8.34 -12.58
CA VAL A 74 3.77 7.11 -12.64
C VAL A 74 4.65 5.95 -12.20
N VAL A 75 4.28 5.31 -11.11
CA VAL A 75 5.04 4.17 -10.55
C VAL A 75 4.21 2.90 -10.59
N GLY A 76 4.86 1.78 -10.88
CA GLY A 76 4.27 0.43 -10.87
C GLY A 76 4.92 -0.41 -9.78
N THR A 77 4.13 -1.12 -9.00
CA THR A 77 4.59 -1.94 -7.88
C THR A 77 4.48 -3.44 -8.15
N ALA A 78 4.34 -4.27 -7.14
CA ALA A 78 4.40 -5.73 -7.21
C ALA A 78 3.62 -6.35 -8.38
N ALA A 79 2.39 -5.89 -8.68
CA ALA A 79 1.58 -6.46 -9.76
C ALA A 79 2.22 -6.24 -11.15
N ILE A 80 2.73 -5.02 -11.40
CA ILE A 80 3.40 -4.70 -12.65
C ILE A 80 4.74 -5.42 -12.75
N ARG A 81 5.50 -5.42 -11.66
CA ARG A 81 6.80 -6.09 -11.58
C ARG A 81 6.72 -7.59 -11.88
N ALA A 82 5.65 -8.24 -11.42
CA ALA A 82 5.43 -9.67 -11.61
C ALA A 82 4.79 -10.05 -12.96
N ALA A 83 4.17 -9.11 -13.67
CA ALA A 83 3.47 -9.40 -14.92
C ALA A 83 4.44 -9.81 -16.02
N SER A 84 4.15 -10.92 -16.72
CA SER A 84 4.97 -11.40 -17.84
C SER A 84 4.86 -10.50 -19.08
N ASN A 85 3.75 -9.73 -19.22
CA ASN A 85 3.54 -8.73 -20.26
C ASN A 85 3.69 -7.27 -19.75
N ARG A 86 4.53 -7.05 -18.75
CA ARG A 86 4.76 -5.73 -18.13
C ARG A 86 5.17 -4.65 -19.13
N ASP A 87 5.96 -5.01 -20.15
CA ASP A 87 6.44 -4.05 -21.15
C ASP A 87 5.30 -3.55 -22.04
N GLU A 88 4.37 -4.44 -22.43
CA GLU A 88 3.13 -4.09 -23.13
C GLU A 88 2.25 -3.16 -22.29
N LEU A 89 2.10 -3.46 -21.01
CA LEU A 89 1.34 -2.67 -20.07
C LEU A 89 1.95 -1.26 -19.92
N CYS A 90 3.26 -1.16 -19.72
CA CYS A 90 3.97 0.12 -19.66
C CYS A 90 3.84 0.92 -20.95
N ALA A 91 3.93 0.25 -22.11
CA ALA A 91 3.72 0.88 -23.42
C ALA A 91 2.30 1.40 -23.59
N ALA A 92 1.28 0.66 -23.18
CA ALA A 92 -0.11 1.09 -23.22
C ALA A 92 -0.36 2.32 -22.34
N VAL A 93 0.17 2.35 -21.12
CA VAL A 93 0.08 3.52 -20.22
C VAL A 93 0.79 4.72 -20.84
N HIS A 94 2.02 4.54 -21.32
CA HIS A 94 2.78 5.61 -21.97
C HIS A 94 2.06 6.18 -23.19
N SER A 95 1.50 5.31 -24.03
CA SER A 95 0.71 5.74 -25.21
C SER A 95 -0.52 6.56 -24.83
N ALA A 96 -1.13 6.26 -23.68
CA ALA A 96 -2.35 6.93 -23.24
C ALA A 96 -2.12 8.29 -22.56
N CYS A 97 -0.99 8.52 -21.92
CA CYS A 97 -0.72 9.74 -21.13
C CYS A 97 0.63 10.43 -21.43
N GLY A 98 1.51 9.83 -22.24
CA GLY A 98 2.85 10.38 -22.53
C GLY A 98 3.86 10.26 -21.41
N ILE A 99 3.51 9.62 -20.29
CA ILE A 99 4.37 9.50 -19.10
C ILE A 99 4.85 8.05 -18.97
N PRO A 100 6.17 7.82 -18.82
CA PRO A 100 6.69 6.47 -18.62
C PRO A 100 6.31 5.94 -17.24
N VAL A 101 6.17 4.62 -17.13
CA VAL A 101 5.98 3.93 -15.85
C VAL A 101 7.33 3.54 -15.28
N GLU A 102 7.67 4.05 -14.11
CA GLU A 102 8.81 3.57 -13.32
C GLU A 102 8.38 2.31 -12.56
N ILE A 103 8.97 1.15 -12.88
CA ILE A 103 8.69 -0.09 -12.13
C ILE A 103 9.62 -0.14 -10.93
N LEU A 104 9.04 -0.05 -9.74
CA LEU A 104 9.79 -0.04 -8.49
C LEU A 104 10.24 -1.45 -8.10
N SER A 105 11.47 -1.59 -7.62
CA SER A 105 11.94 -2.78 -6.90
C SER A 105 11.32 -2.81 -5.49
N GLY A 106 11.38 -3.97 -4.80
CA GLY A 106 10.96 -4.06 -3.40
C GLY A 106 11.77 -3.16 -2.47
N GLU A 107 13.07 -2.96 -2.76
CA GLU A 107 13.93 -2.01 -2.05
C GLU A 107 13.45 -0.57 -2.21
N GLN A 108 13.19 -0.15 -3.45
CA GLN A 108 12.67 1.18 -3.73
C GLN A 108 11.28 1.41 -3.09
N GLU A 109 10.41 0.39 -3.10
CA GLU A 109 9.11 0.47 -2.40
C GLU A 109 9.32 0.69 -0.90
N ALA A 110 10.25 -0.06 -0.27
CA ALA A 110 10.60 0.07 1.14
C ALA A 110 11.15 1.47 1.49
N GLU A 111 12.12 1.98 0.71
CA GLU A 111 12.69 3.32 0.90
C GLU A 111 11.64 4.42 0.77
N LEU A 112 10.77 4.32 -0.24
CA LEU A 112 9.72 5.30 -0.49
C LEU A 112 8.63 5.25 0.59
N ALA A 113 8.24 4.03 1.04
CA ALA A 113 7.29 3.87 2.12
C ALA A 113 7.82 4.48 3.42
N PHE A 114 9.10 4.23 3.75
CA PHE A 114 9.77 4.79 4.91
C PHE A 114 9.82 6.33 4.84
N THR A 115 10.31 6.88 3.74
CA THR A 115 10.40 8.34 3.52
C THR A 115 9.02 9.00 3.62
N GLY A 116 8.00 8.41 3.00
CA GLY A 116 6.64 8.94 3.00
C GLY A 116 5.97 8.84 4.38
N ALA A 117 6.22 7.77 5.12
CA ALA A 117 5.72 7.63 6.49
C ALA A 117 6.30 8.73 7.39
N LEU A 118 7.61 8.95 7.33
CA LEU A 118 8.28 10.00 8.11
C LEU A 118 7.81 11.42 7.74
N ALA A 119 7.58 11.69 6.46
CA ALA A 119 7.15 13.01 5.98
C ALA A 119 5.81 13.49 6.56
N THR A 120 5.01 12.57 7.12
CA THR A 120 3.71 12.89 7.72
C THR A 120 3.72 12.90 9.25
N LEU A 121 4.85 12.61 9.89
CA LEU A 121 4.99 12.73 11.34
C LEU A 121 5.22 14.16 11.76
N ALA A 122 4.56 14.60 12.83
CA ALA A 122 4.78 15.91 13.41
C ALA A 122 6.20 16.00 14.03
N THR A 123 6.62 14.94 14.71
CA THR A 123 7.94 14.83 15.35
C THR A 123 8.40 13.37 15.25
N PRO A 124 9.30 13.05 14.32
CA PRO A 124 9.88 11.71 14.25
C PRO A 124 10.72 11.42 15.52
N PRO A 125 10.74 10.18 16.03
CA PRO A 125 11.64 9.78 17.10
C PRO A 125 13.10 9.85 16.65
N ALA A 126 14.01 9.99 17.62
CA ALA A 126 15.45 10.05 17.33
C ALA A 126 16.06 8.66 17.04
N GLY A 127 15.44 7.60 17.53
CA GLY A 127 15.94 6.23 17.41
C GLY A 127 15.45 5.52 16.16
N ALA A 128 15.57 4.18 16.21
CA ALA A 128 15.16 3.32 15.11
C ALA A 128 13.64 3.28 14.97
N ILE A 129 13.17 3.39 13.73
CA ILE A 129 11.76 3.40 13.34
C ILE A 129 11.51 2.19 12.45
N GLY A 130 10.46 1.42 12.76
CA GLY A 130 9.92 0.39 11.89
C GLY A 130 8.84 0.97 10.98
N VAL A 131 8.73 0.46 9.75
CA VAL A 131 7.58 0.71 8.87
C VAL A 131 7.02 -0.62 8.39
N ILE A 132 5.71 -0.77 8.45
CA ILE A 132 4.96 -1.90 7.87
C ILE A 132 4.05 -1.33 6.79
N ASP A 133 4.29 -1.68 5.53
CA ASP A 133 3.39 -1.35 4.41
C ASP A 133 2.70 -2.61 3.91
N VAL A 134 1.44 -2.79 4.27
CA VAL A 134 0.61 -3.87 3.71
C VAL A 134 -0.07 -3.37 2.45
N GLY A 135 0.58 -3.62 1.33
CA GLY A 135 0.07 -3.34 0.00
C GLY A 135 -0.97 -4.33 -0.50
N GLY A 136 -1.30 -4.25 -1.79
CA GLY A 136 -2.19 -5.21 -2.44
C GLY A 136 -1.46 -6.50 -2.84
N GLY A 137 -0.23 -6.40 -3.34
CA GLY A 137 0.57 -7.51 -3.86
C GLY A 137 1.65 -7.99 -2.90
N SER A 138 2.20 -7.09 -2.12
CA SER A 138 3.31 -7.35 -1.20
C SER A 138 3.08 -6.72 0.17
N CYS A 139 3.93 -7.09 1.11
CA CYS A 139 4.09 -6.45 2.41
C CYS A 139 5.57 -6.14 2.60
N GLU A 140 5.88 -4.90 2.90
CA GLU A 140 7.22 -4.41 3.18
C GLU A 140 7.39 -4.18 4.68
N LEU A 141 8.47 -4.77 5.25
CA LEU A 141 8.96 -4.45 6.58
C LEU A 141 10.26 -3.66 6.41
N VAL A 142 10.35 -2.54 7.09
CA VAL A 142 11.49 -1.63 6.95
C VAL A 142 11.94 -1.17 8.32
N THR A 143 13.25 -1.06 8.52
CA THR A 143 13.83 -0.38 9.70
C THR A 143 14.82 0.67 9.23
N GLY A 144 14.83 1.82 9.89
CA GLY A 144 15.73 2.90 9.60
C GLY A 144 15.72 3.98 10.68
N THR A 145 16.47 5.05 10.45
CA THR A 145 16.49 6.25 11.27
C THR A 145 16.26 7.49 10.40
N VAL A 146 15.94 8.61 11.02
CA VAL A 146 15.85 9.89 10.29
C VAL A 146 17.21 10.30 9.71
N ALA A 147 18.30 9.97 10.42
CA ALA A 147 19.65 10.35 10.03
C ALA A 147 20.24 9.47 8.92
N ASP A 148 20.05 8.18 9.00
CA ASP A 148 20.71 7.19 8.12
C ASP A 148 19.82 6.68 7.00
N GLY A 149 18.50 6.98 7.05
CA GLY A 149 17.52 6.40 6.15
C GLY A 149 17.25 4.93 6.47
N VAL A 150 16.91 4.13 5.45
CA VAL A 150 16.64 2.70 5.58
C VAL A 150 17.94 1.94 5.82
N THR A 151 17.97 1.15 6.90
CA THR A 151 19.12 0.30 7.27
C THR A 151 18.84 -1.20 7.11
N TRP A 152 17.57 -1.58 7.08
CA TRP A 152 17.12 -2.95 6.87
C TRP A 152 15.74 -2.96 6.23
N TRP A 153 15.49 -3.92 5.35
CA TRP A 153 14.17 -4.11 4.73
C TRP A 153 13.93 -5.56 4.29
N ARG A 154 12.66 -5.91 4.17
CA ARG A 154 12.16 -7.14 3.51
C ARG A 154 10.88 -6.81 2.77
N SER A 155 10.74 -7.34 1.56
CA SER A 155 9.50 -7.34 0.79
C SER A 155 9.06 -8.78 0.57
N MET A 156 7.79 -9.06 0.91
CA MET A 156 7.21 -10.41 0.88
C MET A 156 5.92 -10.40 0.06
N PRO A 157 5.61 -11.46 -0.73
CA PRO A 157 4.43 -11.49 -1.60
C PRO A 157 3.14 -11.85 -0.82
N ILE A 158 2.94 -11.26 0.34
CA ILE A 158 1.81 -11.45 1.27
C ILE A 158 0.94 -10.20 1.39
N GLY A 159 0.75 -9.48 0.30
CA GLY A 159 -0.17 -8.35 0.26
C GLY A 159 -1.64 -8.78 0.37
N SER A 160 -2.50 -7.87 0.84
CA SER A 160 -3.92 -8.11 1.11
C SER A 160 -4.69 -8.70 -0.07
N GLY A 161 -4.39 -8.27 -1.29
CA GLY A 161 -5.05 -8.77 -2.50
C GLY A 161 -4.55 -10.14 -2.93
N THR A 162 -3.24 -10.37 -2.80
CA THR A 162 -2.61 -11.67 -3.10
C THR A 162 -3.17 -12.75 -2.17
N LEU A 163 -3.15 -12.52 -0.86
CA LEU A 163 -3.68 -13.45 0.12
C LEU A 163 -5.18 -13.69 -0.04
N ALA A 164 -5.97 -12.62 -0.24
CA ALA A 164 -7.40 -12.74 -0.45
C ALA A 164 -7.73 -13.55 -1.71
N ALA A 165 -7.00 -13.34 -2.81
CA ALA A 165 -7.23 -14.08 -4.05
C ALA A 165 -6.89 -15.57 -3.94
N ARG A 166 -5.92 -15.92 -3.11
CA ARG A 166 -5.49 -17.33 -2.93
C ARG A 166 -6.37 -18.09 -1.94
N HIS A 167 -6.80 -17.44 -0.87
CA HIS A 167 -7.38 -18.13 0.28
C HIS A 167 -8.83 -17.76 0.57
N LEU A 168 -9.27 -16.51 0.35
CA LEU A 168 -10.61 -16.07 0.73
C LEU A 168 -11.60 -16.27 -0.41
N ARG A 169 -12.30 -17.39 -0.40
CA ARG A 169 -13.26 -17.82 -1.43
C ARG A 169 -14.71 -17.54 -1.05
N SER A 170 -14.98 -17.54 0.27
CA SER A 170 -16.31 -17.37 0.85
C SER A 170 -16.60 -15.89 1.21
N ASP A 171 -17.88 -15.52 1.29
CA ASP A 171 -18.33 -14.20 1.75
C ASP A 171 -19.51 -14.36 2.75
N PRO A 172 -19.29 -14.19 4.06
CA PRO A 172 -18.02 -13.83 4.71
C PRO A 172 -16.98 -14.97 4.65
N PRO A 173 -15.68 -14.66 4.85
CA PRO A 173 -14.62 -15.65 4.87
C PRO A 173 -14.82 -16.68 6.00
N GLU A 174 -14.51 -17.94 5.72
CA GLU A 174 -14.53 -19.00 6.72
C GLU A 174 -13.24 -19.01 7.56
N LEU A 175 -13.34 -19.54 8.79
CA LEU A 175 -12.17 -19.64 9.69
C LEU A 175 -11.04 -20.51 9.09
N ALA A 176 -11.39 -21.54 8.32
CA ALA A 176 -10.41 -22.38 7.64
C ALA A 176 -9.63 -21.60 6.57
N GLU A 177 -10.28 -20.71 5.83
CA GLU A 177 -9.66 -19.85 4.83
C GLU A 177 -8.68 -18.86 5.46
N LEU A 178 -9.05 -18.30 6.62
CA LEU A 178 -8.15 -17.45 7.39
C LEU A 178 -6.94 -18.22 7.93
N ALA A 179 -7.13 -19.47 8.35
CA ALA A 179 -6.03 -20.32 8.80
C ALA A 179 -5.06 -20.64 7.66
N GLU A 180 -5.55 -20.91 6.44
CA GLU A 180 -4.71 -21.09 5.25
C GLU A 180 -3.91 -19.81 4.94
N ALA A 181 -4.55 -18.64 4.98
CA ALA A 181 -3.87 -17.36 4.76
C ALA A 181 -2.82 -17.09 5.85
N ARG A 182 -3.11 -17.40 7.12
CA ARG A 182 -2.17 -17.25 8.23
C ARG A 182 -0.96 -18.16 8.05
N ALA A 183 -1.16 -19.41 7.66
CA ALA A 183 -0.07 -20.35 7.40
C ALA A 183 0.88 -19.85 6.27
N GLU A 184 0.36 -19.24 5.20
CA GLU A 184 1.20 -18.63 4.15
C GLU A 184 1.99 -17.43 4.70
N ILE A 185 1.36 -16.60 5.54
CA ILE A 185 2.02 -15.46 6.18
C ILE A 185 3.15 -15.94 7.10
N ASP A 186 2.91 -16.96 7.92
CA ASP A 186 3.89 -17.51 8.85
C ASP A 186 5.12 -18.05 8.09
N VAL A 187 4.90 -18.76 6.98
CA VAL A 187 5.99 -19.23 6.09
C VAL A 187 6.76 -18.06 5.49
N ALA A 188 6.08 -17.00 5.05
CA ALA A 188 6.75 -15.83 4.48
C ALA A 188 7.57 -15.02 5.51
N LEU A 189 7.19 -15.09 6.78
CA LEU A 189 7.89 -14.44 7.89
C LEU A 189 8.96 -15.33 8.54
N GLU A 190 9.10 -16.58 8.13
CA GLU A 190 10.11 -17.48 8.69
C GLU A 190 11.52 -16.90 8.49
N GLY A 191 12.27 -16.74 9.59
CA GLY A 191 13.62 -16.15 9.59
C GLY A 191 13.65 -14.63 9.33
N VAL A 192 12.51 -13.96 9.34
CA VAL A 192 12.43 -12.49 9.27
C VAL A 192 12.57 -11.93 10.68
N ASP A 193 13.71 -11.28 10.95
CA ASP A 193 14.07 -10.71 12.24
C ASP A 193 14.49 -9.24 12.05
N PRO A 194 13.55 -8.30 12.04
CA PRO A 194 13.86 -6.90 11.89
C PRO A 194 14.60 -6.36 13.12
N PRO A 195 15.55 -5.42 12.96
CA PRO A 195 16.19 -4.75 14.08
C PRO A 195 15.17 -4.12 15.03
N ALA A 196 15.49 -4.10 16.33
CA ALA A 196 14.62 -3.50 17.35
C ALA A 196 14.34 -2.02 17.05
N THR A 197 13.10 -1.58 17.27
CA THR A 197 12.63 -0.23 16.97
C THR A 197 11.91 0.38 18.17
N GLU A 198 11.97 1.71 18.28
CA GLU A 198 11.25 2.46 19.32
C GLU A 198 9.77 2.66 18.97
N LEU A 199 9.49 2.73 17.69
CA LEU A 199 8.16 2.98 17.13
C LEU A 199 8.02 2.22 15.81
N VAL A 200 6.85 1.66 15.56
CA VAL A 200 6.47 1.09 14.27
C VAL A 200 5.38 1.95 13.64
N LEU A 201 5.54 2.28 12.39
CA LEU A 201 4.57 3.02 11.58
C LEU A 201 3.87 2.05 10.63
N ALA A 202 2.56 1.87 10.78
CA ALA A 202 1.77 1.13 9.83
C ALA A 202 1.25 2.06 8.73
N VAL A 203 1.51 1.71 7.47
CA VAL A 203 1.02 2.45 6.31
C VAL A 203 0.14 1.58 5.42
N GLY A 204 -0.41 2.16 4.39
CA GLY A 204 -1.25 1.43 3.44
C GLY A 204 -2.73 1.39 3.83
N GLY A 205 -3.49 0.66 3.00
CA GLY A 205 -4.94 0.71 3.09
C GLY A 205 -5.52 -0.06 4.27
N SER A 206 -4.90 -1.17 4.68
CA SER A 206 -5.36 -1.98 5.82
C SER A 206 -5.18 -1.22 7.12
N ALA A 207 -4.01 -0.62 7.34
CA ALA A 207 -3.70 0.18 8.52
C ALA A 207 -4.62 1.40 8.65
N THR A 208 -4.76 2.19 7.58
CA THR A 208 -5.62 3.39 7.59
C THR A 208 -7.10 3.05 7.80
N THR A 209 -7.56 1.92 7.27
CA THR A 209 -8.94 1.46 7.49
C THR A 209 -9.16 1.01 8.94
N LEU A 210 -8.20 0.28 9.51
CA LEU A 210 -8.24 -0.16 10.90
C LEU A 210 -8.29 1.04 11.87
N ALA A 211 -7.45 2.05 11.65
CA ALA A 211 -7.45 3.27 12.46
C ALA A 211 -8.78 4.03 12.38
N ALA A 212 -9.35 4.16 11.19
CA ALA A 212 -10.65 4.83 11.00
C ALA A 212 -11.80 4.08 11.71
N ALA A 213 -11.78 2.74 11.70
CA ALA A 213 -12.79 1.91 12.32
C ALA A 213 -12.57 1.70 13.84
N GLY A 214 -11.31 1.81 14.30
CA GLY A 214 -10.91 1.49 15.67
C GLY A 214 -10.81 2.67 16.65
N GLY A 215 -10.96 3.91 16.19
CA GLY A 215 -10.94 5.09 17.07
C GLY A 215 -9.57 5.66 17.43
N GLY A 216 -8.51 5.34 16.67
CA GLY A 216 -7.21 6.05 16.73
C GLY A 216 -6.02 5.20 17.11
N GLU A 217 -5.96 4.59 18.26
CA GLU A 217 -4.83 3.74 18.66
C GLU A 217 -4.98 2.33 18.12
N LEU A 218 -3.87 1.81 17.57
CA LEU A 218 -3.81 0.43 17.10
C LEU A 218 -3.34 -0.48 18.23
N GLU A 219 -4.25 -1.33 18.69
CA GLU A 219 -4.00 -2.40 19.65
C GLU A 219 -4.36 -3.75 19.00
N PRO A 220 -3.77 -4.86 19.45
CA PRO A 220 -4.15 -6.20 18.98
C PRO A 220 -5.65 -6.46 19.10
N ALA A 221 -6.28 -5.96 20.18
CA ALA A 221 -7.72 -6.04 20.39
C ALA A 221 -8.54 -5.30 19.31
N SER A 222 -8.00 -4.25 18.70
CA SER A 222 -8.65 -3.54 17.60
C SER A 222 -8.72 -4.37 16.33
N ILE A 223 -7.64 -5.10 16.01
CA ILE A 223 -7.59 -6.04 14.88
C ILE A 223 -8.62 -7.15 15.07
N ALA A 224 -8.62 -7.81 16.24
CA ALA A 224 -9.56 -8.89 16.57
C ALA A 224 -11.02 -8.43 16.48
N ARG A 225 -11.33 -7.23 16.99
CA ARG A 225 -12.68 -6.65 16.95
C ARG A 225 -13.17 -6.40 15.52
N ILE A 226 -12.33 -5.85 14.64
CA ILE A 226 -12.69 -5.61 13.25
C ILE A 226 -12.81 -6.93 12.49
N LEU A 227 -11.90 -7.89 12.69
CA LEU A 227 -12.02 -9.23 12.12
C LEU A 227 -13.34 -9.89 12.51
N ALA A 228 -13.76 -9.81 13.77
CA ALA A 228 -15.04 -10.35 14.21
C ALA A 228 -16.24 -9.77 13.45
N VAL A 229 -16.23 -8.47 13.15
CA VAL A 229 -17.27 -7.84 12.31
C VAL A 229 -17.25 -8.39 10.88
N LEU A 230 -16.04 -8.52 10.29
CA LEU A 230 -15.86 -8.97 8.91
C LEU A 230 -16.21 -10.45 8.70
N LEU A 231 -16.20 -11.25 9.77
CA LEU A 231 -16.56 -12.67 9.74
C LEU A 231 -18.03 -12.94 10.07
N ALA A 232 -18.72 -11.94 10.65
CA ALA A 232 -20.10 -12.10 11.11
C ALA A 232 -21.13 -11.93 9.98
N GLU A 233 -20.77 -11.25 8.88
CA GLU A 233 -21.72 -10.88 7.83
C GLU A 233 -21.06 -10.72 6.47
N PRO A 234 -21.80 -10.84 5.34
CA PRO A 234 -21.27 -10.64 4.00
C PRO A 234 -20.62 -9.25 3.83
N ALA A 235 -19.60 -9.17 2.95
CA ALA A 235 -18.82 -7.97 2.71
C ALA A 235 -19.67 -6.74 2.35
N ALA A 236 -20.80 -6.93 1.66
CA ALA A 236 -21.71 -5.83 1.31
C ALA A 236 -22.38 -5.20 2.53
N GLU A 237 -22.72 -6.00 3.54
CA GLU A 237 -23.34 -5.51 4.79
C GLU A 237 -22.26 -4.87 5.70
N ALA A 238 -21.12 -5.53 5.85
CA ALA A 238 -19.98 -4.98 6.58
C ALA A 238 -19.52 -3.64 5.99
N ALA A 239 -19.55 -3.50 4.66
CA ALA A 239 -19.22 -2.26 3.96
C ALA A 239 -20.15 -1.10 4.35
N LYS A 240 -21.46 -1.35 4.41
CA LYS A 240 -22.45 -0.35 4.88
C LYS A 240 -22.21 0.04 6.32
N ARG A 241 -22.01 -0.96 7.20
CA ARG A 241 -21.77 -0.76 8.63
C ARG A 241 -20.51 0.06 8.90
N LEU A 242 -19.42 -0.22 8.19
CA LEU A 242 -18.11 0.42 8.36
C LEU A 242 -17.95 1.72 7.54
N GLY A 243 -18.91 2.06 6.67
CA GLY A 243 -18.79 3.20 5.75
C GLY A 243 -17.67 3.04 4.73
N LEU A 244 -17.39 1.81 4.29
CA LEU A 244 -16.29 1.46 3.40
C LEU A 244 -16.80 0.99 2.04
N HIS A 245 -15.91 1.04 1.03
CA HIS A 245 -16.18 0.41 -0.25
C HIS A 245 -16.11 -1.11 -0.13
N VAL A 246 -17.03 -1.86 -0.75
CA VAL A 246 -17.12 -3.32 -0.64
C VAL A 246 -15.82 -4.04 -1.04
N GLU A 247 -15.13 -3.57 -2.10
CA GLU A 247 -13.85 -4.15 -2.51
C GLU A 247 -12.75 -3.95 -1.44
N ARG A 248 -12.84 -2.90 -0.64
CA ARG A 248 -11.95 -2.71 0.50
C ARG A 248 -12.23 -3.74 1.60
N VAL A 249 -13.51 -3.95 1.90
CA VAL A 249 -13.95 -4.90 2.94
C VAL A 249 -13.53 -6.33 2.60
N ARG A 250 -13.65 -6.75 1.34
CA ARG A 250 -13.21 -8.08 0.88
C ARG A 250 -11.72 -8.35 1.08
N LEU A 251 -10.89 -7.33 1.02
CA LEU A 251 -9.44 -7.46 1.19
C LEU A 251 -8.98 -7.31 2.64
N LEU A 252 -9.84 -6.73 3.48
CA LEU A 252 -9.45 -6.31 4.82
C LEU A 252 -9.08 -7.49 5.73
N PRO A 253 -9.79 -8.65 5.75
CA PRO A 253 -9.40 -9.78 6.58
C PRO A 253 -7.94 -10.22 6.31
N ALA A 254 -7.58 -10.45 5.06
CA ALA A 254 -6.21 -10.83 4.68
C ALA A 254 -5.18 -9.73 5.04
N GLY A 255 -5.53 -8.46 4.82
CA GLY A 255 -4.65 -7.35 5.15
C GLY A 255 -4.44 -7.15 6.65
N LEU A 256 -5.44 -7.45 7.49
CA LEU A 256 -5.31 -7.41 8.94
C LEU A 256 -4.46 -8.56 9.48
N LEU A 257 -4.60 -9.77 8.93
CA LEU A 257 -3.74 -10.90 9.28
C LEU A 257 -2.26 -10.60 8.96
N ALA A 258 -1.98 -10.05 7.77
CA ALA A 258 -0.63 -9.67 7.38
C ALA A 258 -0.07 -8.55 8.27
N LEU A 259 -0.88 -7.54 8.62
CA LEU A 259 -0.48 -6.46 9.52
C LEU A 259 -0.18 -6.97 10.94
N GLU A 260 -1.04 -7.83 11.48
CA GLU A 260 -0.87 -8.43 12.82
C GLU A 260 0.43 -9.22 12.91
N ALA A 261 0.68 -10.08 11.93
CA ALA A 261 1.88 -10.91 11.89
C ALA A 261 3.16 -10.08 11.68
N ALA A 262 3.13 -9.11 10.76
CA ALA A 262 4.22 -8.18 10.53
C ALA A 262 4.56 -7.35 11.78
N TRP A 263 3.54 -6.90 12.51
CA TRP A 263 3.74 -6.22 13.79
C TRP A 263 4.34 -7.14 14.86
N GLY A 264 3.93 -8.42 14.88
CA GLY A 264 4.54 -9.45 15.74
C GLY A 264 6.04 -9.62 15.49
N ALA A 265 6.49 -9.54 14.23
CA ALA A 265 7.91 -9.60 13.89
C ALA A 265 8.74 -8.46 14.51
N PHE A 266 8.14 -7.27 14.72
CA PHE A 266 8.74 -6.15 15.46
C PHE A 266 8.61 -6.25 16.99
N GLY A 267 8.29 -7.45 17.53
CA GLY A 267 8.15 -7.65 18.97
C GLY A 267 7.01 -6.85 19.60
N GLN A 268 5.99 -6.49 18.83
CA GLN A 268 4.87 -5.66 19.25
C GLN A 268 5.29 -4.30 19.83
N ALA A 269 6.36 -3.70 19.29
CA ALA A 269 6.73 -2.33 19.61
C ALA A 269 5.53 -1.36 19.38
N PRO A 270 5.50 -0.19 20.04
CA PRO A 270 4.41 0.78 19.87
C PRO A 270 4.08 1.02 18.41
N LEU A 271 2.80 0.91 18.01
CA LEU A 271 2.34 1.00 16.64
C LEU A 271 1.49 2.26 16.42
N GLN A 272 1.83 3.05 15.42
CA GLN A 272 1.04 4.18 14.96
C GLN A 272 0.69 4.05 13.47
N VAL A 273 -0.47 4.57 13.06
CA VAL A 273 -0.78 4.68 11.64
C VAL A 273 -0.20 5.98 11.10
N ALA A 274 0.70 5.88 10.12
CA ALA A 274 1.14 7.03 9.37
C ALA A 274 0.19 7.30 8.19
N ARG A 275 -0.04 8.57 7.90
CA ARG A 275 -0.90 8.99 6.77
C ARG A 275 -0.19 8.89 5.43
N GLY A 276 1.14 9.01 5.41
CA GLY A 276 2.00 8.88 4.25
C GLY A 276 2.57 7.49 4.09
N GLY A 277 2.94 7.14 2.87
CA GLY A 277 3.59 5.91 2.47
C GLY A 277 4.26 6.09 1.12
N LEU A 278 4.23 5.07 0.26
CA LEU A 278 4.94 5.04 -1.02
C LEU A 278 4.70 6.31 -1.88
N ARG A 279 3.47 6.77 -2.05
CA ARG A 279 3.14 7.93 -2.91
C ARG A 279 3.73 9.23 -2.37
N GLU A 280 3.62 9.42 -1.09
CA GLU A 280 4.21 10.56 -0.38
C GLU A 280 5.73 10.52 -0.49
N GLY A 281 6.35 9.32 -0.41
CA GLY A 281 7.77 9.12 -0.65
C GLY A 281 8.19 9.49 -2.08
N VAL A 282 7.44 9.09 -3.10
CA VAL A 282 7.69 9.48 -4.50
C VAL A 282 7.67 11.00 -4.65
N VAL A 283 6.66 11.66 -4.10
CA VAL A 283 6.55 13.13 -4.16
C VAL A 283 7.69 13.81 -3.41
N MET A 284 8.08 13.30 -2.24
CA MET A 284 9.23 13.83 -1.48
C MET A 284 10.54 13.67 -2.24
N ARG A 285 10.77 12.51 -2.89
CA ARG A 285 11.94 12.27 -3.76
C ARG A 285 11.99 13.28 -4.91
N ALA A 286 10.84 13.56 -5.55
CA ALA A 286 10.74 14.53 -6.63
C ALA A 286 11.07 15.96 -6.16
N PHE A 287 10.68 16.35 -4.96
CA PHE A 287 11.04 17.63 -4.39
C PHE A 287 12.52 17.74 -3.99
N GLY A 288 13.14 16.64 -3.52
CA GLY A 288 14.56 16.57 -3.13
C GLY A 288 15.52 16.64 -4.32
N GLY A 289 15.16 16.07 -5.45
CA GLY A 289 15.98 16.09 -6.67
C GLY A 289 16.05 17.43 -7.42
N ARG A 290 15.38 18.47 -6.91
CA ARG A 290 15.29 19.81 -7.49
C ARG A 290 16.00 20.90 -6.67
N SER A 291 16.87 20.50 -5.71
CA SER A 291 17.65 21.40 -4.86
C SER A 291 18.91 21.89 -5.56
#